data_2319d12199961322498e1ffdf43c458a
#
_entry.id   2319d12199961322498e1ffdf43c458a
#
_cell.length_a   1.000
_cell.length_b   1.000
_cell.length_c   1.000
_cell.angle_alpha   90.00
_cell.angle_beta   90.00
_cell.angle_gamma   90.00
#
_symmetry.space_group_name_H-M   'P 1'
#
loop_
_entity.id
_entity.type
_entity.pdbx_description
1 polymer ?
#
loop_
_entity_poly.entity_id
_entity_poly.type
_entity_poly.pdbx_seq_one_letter_code
_entity_poly.pdbx_strand_id
1 'polypeptide(L)'
;MKSELFRKKALDQISSPEQLNDYIRVVNPSIWFMMVGVIIFLVGVCVWGIFGKLDTLLSVAAVNDNGRMVCYVKEADISSVNRDMDVEIGGNSYGIESIAARPLRVDDSFSEYLKHVGSLSEGEWVYEVVLDGSEGEQGSVLKADIIIERISPKTFVVN
;
A
#
# COMPACT_ATOMS: atom_id res chain seq x y z
N MET A 1 -6.17 81.38 -4.06
CA MET A 1 -5.69 80.80 -2.80
C MET A 1 -6.16 79.32 -2.48
N LYS A 2 -6.95 78.66 -3.31
CA LYS A 2 -7.38 77.31 -3.04
C LYS A 2 -6.58 76.19 -3.77
N SER A 3 -5.85 76.56 -4.81
CA SER A 3 -5.09 75.58 -5.63
C SER A 3 -3.75 75.14 -5.04
N GLU A 4 -3.15 75.93 -4.17
CA GLU A 4 -1.87 75.56 -3.55
C GLU A 4 -2.00 74.53 -2.39
N LEU A 5 -3.14 74.60 -1.71
CA LEU A 5 -3.43 73.69 -0.60
C LEU A 5 -3.64 72.16 -1.08
N PHE A 6 -4.19 72.06 -2.28
CA PHE A 6 -4.37 70.72 -2.86
C PHE A 6 -3.08 70.13 -3.39
N ARG A 7 -2.18 70.95 -3.86
CA ARG A 7 -0.87 70.55 -4.39
C ARG A 7 0.10 70.11 -3.30
N LYS A 8 0.08 70.77 -2.14
CA LYS A 8 0.88 70.35 -0.98
C LYS A 8 0.40 69.05 -0.39
N LYS A 9 -0.90 68.84 -0.27
CA LYS A 9 -1.46 67.60 0.23
C LYS A 9 -1.18 66.37 -0.69
N ALA A 10 -1.17 66.60 -2.00
CA ALA A 10 -0.83 65.57 -2.97
C ALA A 10 0.67 65.23 -3.00
N LEU A 11 1.53 66.22 -2.74
CA LEU A 11 2.98 66.03 -2.67
C LEU A 11 3.42 65.36 -1.37
N ASP A 12 2.78 65.65 -0.24
CA ASP A 12 3.05 65.02 1.04
C ASP A 12 2.60 63.55 1.04
N GLN A 13 1.61 63.19 0.21
CA GLN A 13 1.13 61.82 0.08
C GLN A 13 2.03 60.96 -0.81
N ILE A 14 2.90 61.58 -1.65
CA ILE A 14 3.80 60.88 -2.59
C ILE A 14 5.23 60.78 -2.04
N SER A 15 5.60 61.62 -1.05
CA SER A 15 6.99 61.78 -0.61
C SER A 15 7.29 61.17 0.78
N SER A 16 6.39 60.40 1.34
CA SER A 16 6.68 59.71 2.61
C SER A 16 7.38 58.38 2.31
N PRO A 17 8.72 58.29 2.50
CA PRO A 17 9.42 56.98 2.34
C PRO A 17 8.96 55.92 3.34
N GLU A 18 8.20 56.29 4.34
CA GLU A 18 7.61 55.36 5.32
C GLU A 18 6.50 54.50 4.74
N GLN A 19 5.77 54.97 3.71
CA GLN A 19 4.72 54.17 3.08
C GLN A 19 5.29 53.09 2.12
N LEU A 20 6.50 53.26 1.59
CA LEU A 20 7.18 52.23 0.83
C LEU A 20 7.66 51.10 1.75
N ASN A 21 7.98 51.40 3.00
CA ASN A 21 8.41 50.39 3.96
C ASN A 21 7.25 49.55 4.53
N ASP A 22 6.05 50.12 4.53
CA ASP A 22 4.83 49.42 4.95
C ASP A 22 4.33 48.40 3.89
N TYR A 23 4.64 48.67 2.61
CA TYR A 23 4.31 47.77 1.50
C TYR A 23 5.24 46.53 1.40
N ILE A 24 6.41 46.61 2.04
CA ILE A 24 7.39 45.52 2.07
C ILE A 24 7.15 44.58 3.27
N ARG A 25 6.29 44.96 4.20
CA ARG A 25 5.96 44.16 5.39
C ARG A 25 4.81 43.17 5.15
N VAL A 26 4.83 42.49 3.99
CA VAL A 26 3.90 41.38 3.69
C VAL A 26 4.58 40.03 3.95
N VAL A 27 5.24 39.91 5.07
CA VAL A 27 5.50 38.58 5.60
C VAL A 27 4.55 38.39 6.79
N ASN A 28 3.33 38.03 6.47
CA ASN A 28 2.38 37.57 7.47
C ASN A 28 2.95 36.28 8.08
N PRO A 29 3.28 36.23 9.38
CA PRO A 29 3.86 35.04 10.01
C PRO A 29 2.98 33.80 9.79
N SER A 30 1.68 34.01 9.59
CA SER A 30 0.73 32.93 9.24
C SER A 30 1.05 32.25 7.91
N ILE A 31 1.52 32.98 6.91
CA ILE A 31 1.93 32.42 5.60
C ILE A 31 3.19 31.57 5.76
N TRP A 32 4.08 31.97 6.64
CA TRP A 32 5.32 31.24 6.92
C TRP A 32 5.02 29.88 7.57
N PHE A 33 4.12 29.85 8.56
CA PHE A 33 3.66 28.61 9.17
C PHE A 33 2.95 27.70 8.17
N MET A 34 2.17 28.26 7.25
CA MET A 34 1.53 27.51 6.18
C MET A 34 2.56 26.88 5.23
N MET A 35 3.57 27.64 4.82
CA MET A 35 4.67 27.13 3.97
C MET A 35 5.45 26.01 4.66
N VAL A 36 5.80 26.17 5.93
CA VAL A 36 6.46 25.11 6.72
C VAL A 36 5.58 23.86 6.79
N GLY A 37 4.29 24.01 7.03
CA GLY A 37 3.34 22.89 7.03
C GLY A 37 3.32 22.14 5.69
N VAL A 38 3.30 22.85 4.57
CA VAL A 38 3.34 22.26 3.23
C VAL A 38 4.66 21.54 2.99
N ILE A 39 5.79 22.10 3.41
CA ILE A 39 7.10 21.47 3.27
C ILE A 39 7.16 20.16 4.07
N ILE A 40 6.70 20.17 5.33
CA ILE A 40 6.67 18.97 6.18
C ILE A 40 5.78 17.90 5.54
N PHE A 41 4.62 18.28 5.02
CA PHE A 41 3.72 17.36 4.31
C PHE A 41 4.39 16.75 3.08
N LEU A 42 5.04 17.57 2.23
CA LEU A 42 5.74 17.07 1.05
C LEU A 42 6.90 16.13 1.42
N VAL A 43 7.67 16.47 2.44
CA VAL A 43 8.74 15.58 2.94
C VAL A 43 8.14 14.26 3.44
N GLY A 44 7.02 14.29 4.16
CA GLY A 44 6.31 13.10 4.62
C GLY A 44 5.87 12.21 3.45
N VAL A 45 5.30 12.80 2.40
CA VAL A 45 4.90 12.07 1.18
C VAL A 45 6.12 11.48 0.46
N CYS A 46 7.23 12.22 0.36
CA CYS A 46 8.46 11.71 -0.24
C CYS A 46 9.04 10.52 0.57
N VAL A 47 9.07 10.63 1.89
CA VAL A 47 9.52 9.54 2.76
C VAL A 47 8.63 8.33 2.60
N TRP A 48 7.31 8.53 2.60
CA TRP A 48 6.37 7.42 2.36
C TRP A 48 6.55 6.80 0.97
N GLY A 49 6.77 7.60 -0.08
CA GLY A 49 7.00 7.11 -1.44
C GLY A 49 8.29 6.29 -1.59
N ILE A 50 9.31 6.55 -0.75
CA ILE A 50 10.58 5.81 -0.78
C ILE A 50 10.51 4.51 0.04
N PHE A 51 9.90 4.59 1.22
CA PHE A 51 9.85 3.48 2.19
C PHE A 51 8.55 2.70 2.17
N GLY A 52 7.49 3.26 1.57
CA GLY A 52 6.22 2.56 1.39
C GLY A 52 6.40 1.32 0.53
N LYS A 53 5.65 0.26 0.87
CA LYS A 53 5.55 -0.98 0.09
C LYS A 53 4.08 -1.19 -0.23
N LEU A 54 3.81 -1.52 -1.46
CA LEU A 54 2.50 -2.00 -1.89
C LEU A 54 2.68 -3.47 -2.26
N ASP A 55 2.11 -4.35 -1.45
CA ASP A 55 2.14 -5.78 -1.70
C ASP A 55 0.85 -6.17 -2.44
N THR A 56 1.00 -6.86 -3.55
CA THR A 56 -0.12 -7.50 -4.24
C THR A 56 -0.31 -8.87 -3.62
N LEU A 57 -1.45 -9.06 -2.95
CA LEU A 57 -1.77 -10.26 -2.20
C LEU A 57 -2.76 -11.13 -2.98
N LEU A 58 -2.47 -12.42 -3.08
CA LEU A 58 -3.41 -13.43 -3.52
C LEU A 58 -3.92 -14.19 -2.30
N SER A 59 -5.18 -13.98 -1.97
CA SER A 59 -5.82 -14.67 -0.85
C SER A 59 -6.24 -16.07 -1.26
N VAL A 60 -5.78 -17.06 -0.50
CA VAL A 60 -6.03 -18.48 -0.73
C VAL A 60 -6.41 -19.16 0.59
N ALA A 61 -7.00 -20.35 0.51
CA ALA A 61 -7.22 -21.19 1.69
C ALA A 61 -5.99 -22.07 1.95
N ALA A 62 -5.58 -22.13 3.20
CA ALA A 62 -4.54 -23.02 3.69
C ALA A 62 -5.12 -24.02 4.68
N VAL A 63 -4.65 -25.26 4.62
CA VAL A 63 -5.04 -26.35 5.52
C VAL A 63 -3.80 -26.94 6.17
N ASN A 64 -3.86 -27.18 7.47
CA ASN A 64 -2.82 -27.96 8.13
C ASN A 64 -3.09 -29.46 7.94
N ASP A 65 -2.35 -30.08 7.03
CA ASP A 65 -2.39 -31.51 6.80
C ASP A 65 -1.13 -32.20 7.34
N ASN A 66 -1.30 -33.00 8.40
CA ASN A 66 -0.22 -33.78 9.03
C ASN A 66 1.01 -32.95 9.44
N GLY A 67 0.79 -31.69 9.91
CA GLY A 67 1.87 -30.81 10.35
C GLY A 67 2.57 -30.08 9.20
N ARG A 68 1.96 -30.05 8.03
CA ARG A 68 2.37 -29.23 6.89
C ARG A 68 1.22 -28.34 6.46
N MET A 69 1.53 -27.08 6.16
CA MET A 69 0.53 -26.19 5.58
C MET A 69 0.47 -26.38 4.07
N VAL A 70 -0.75 -26.65 3.59
CA VAL A 70 -1.03 -26.79 2.16
C VAL A 70 -2.01 -25.71 1.75
N CYS A 71 -1.62 -24.86 0.82
CA CYS A 71 -2.46 -23.83 0.22
C CYS A 71 -3.06 -24.32 -1.10
N TYR A 72 -4.32 -24.03 -1.35
CA TYR A 72 -5.01 -24.35 -2.60
C TYR A 72 -5.12 -23.11 -3.48
N VAL A 73 -4.34 -23.09 -4.56
CA VAL A 73 -4.29 -21.98 -5.53
C VAL A 73 -5.05 -22.38 -6.78
N LYS A 74 -5.91 -21.49 -7.27
CA LYS A 74 -6.66 -21.72 -8.51
C LYS A 74 -5.75 -21.83 -9.73
N GLU A 75 -6.15 -22.63 -10.71
CA GLU A 75 -5.41 -22.77 -11.98
C GLU A 75 -5.20 -21.41 -12.69
N ALA A 76 -6.17 -20.50 -12.58
CA ALA A 76 -6.06 -19.17 -13.18
C ALA A 76 -4.92 -18.33 -12.58
N ASP A 77 -4.60 -18.54 -11.30
CA ASP A 77 -3.67 -17.70 -10.53
C ASP A 77 -2.30 -18.35 -10.35
N ILE A 78 -2.18 -19.68 -10.59
CA ILE A 78 -0.93 -20.43 -10.34
C ILE A 78 0.26 -19.92 -11.15
N SER A 79 0.02 -19.36 -12.34
CA SER A 79 1.06 -18.77 -13.18
C SER A 79 1.77 -17.59 -12.53
N SER A 80 1.12 -16.94 -11.58
CA SER A 80 1.65 -15.80 -10.83
C SER A 80 2.38 -16.21 -9.55
N VAL A 81 2.35 -17.51 -9.17
CA VAL A 81 2.96 -18.00 -7.94
C VAL A 81 4.30 -18.67 -8.24
N ASN A 82 5.35 -18.23 -7.55
CA ASN A 82 6.69 -18.78 -7.65
C ASN A 82 7.19 -19.24 -6.27
N ARG A 83 8.19 -20.14 -6.26
CA ARG A 83 8.77 -20.69 -5.01
C ARG A 83 9.49 -19.65 -4.14
N ASP A 84 9.92 -18.55 -4.74
CA ASP A 84 10.65 -17.48 -4.03
C ASP A 84 9.71 -16.50 -3.30
N MET A 85 8.40 -16.79 -3.34
CA MET A 85 7.38 -15.93 -2.72
C MET A 85 7.14 -16.33 -1.28
N ASP A 86 6.79 -15.33 -0.48
CA ASP A 86 6.38 -15.50 0.91
C ASP A 86 4.85 -15.63 1.00
N VAL A 87 4.39 -16.44 1.92
CA VAL A 87 2.97 -16.64 2.25
C VAL A 87 2.75 -16.19 3.69
N GLU A 88 1.83 -15.27 3.89
CA GLU A 88 1.49 -14.76 5.21
C GLU A 88 0.24 -15.45 5.74
N ILE A 89 0.34 -16.04 6.94
CA ILE A 89 -0.76 -16.70 7.64
C ILE A 89 -0.74 -16.20 9.09
N GLY A 90 -1.84 -15.62 9.56
CA GLY A 90 -1.97 -15.17 10.95
C GLY A 90 -0.95 -14.12 11.39
N GLY A 91 -0.26 -13.44 10.44
CA GLY A 91 0.81 -12.49 10.71
C GLY A 91 2.22 -13.09 10.72
N ASN A 92 2.34 -14.40 10.48
CA ASN A 92 3.61 -15.10 10.30
C ASN A 92 3.89 -15.32 8.81
N SER A 93 5.15 -15.26 8.40
CA SER A 93 5.58 -15.46 7.01
C SER A 93 6.22 -16.82 6.84
N TYR A 94 5.80 -17.55 5.81
CA TYR A 94 6.27 -18.89 5.45
C TYR A 94 6.76 -18.89 4.00
N GLY A 95 7.83 -19.65 3.73
CA GLY A 95 8.32 -19.89 2.38
C GLY A 95 7.52 -21.00 1.68
N ILE A 96 7.55 -21.01 0.34
CA ILE A 96 6.97 -22.09 -0.47
C ILE A 96 8.01 -23.22 -0.62
N GLU A 97 7.73 -24.38 -0.02
CA GLU A 97 8.58 -25.57 -0.15
C GLU A 97 8.43 -26.20 -1.54
N SER A 98 7.18 -26.42 -1.97
CA SER A 98 6.91 -27.03 -3.26
C SER A 98 5.53 -26.64 -3.82
N ILE A 99 5.44 -26.69 -5.15
CA ILE A 99 4.18 -26.50 -5.90
C ILE A 99 3.90 -27.80 -6.63
N ALA A 100 2.70 -28.33 -6.48
CA ALA A 100 2.30 -29.56 -7.14
C ALA A 100 2.34 -29.41 -8.66
N ALA A 101 2.86 -30.43 -9.35
CA ALA A 101 2.96 -30.45 -10.80
C ALA A 101 1.62 -30.76 -11.52
N ARG A 102 0.63 -31.24 -10.77
CA ARG A 102 -0.69 -31.61 -11.30
C ARG A 102 -1.78 -30.93 -10.49
N PRO A 103 -2.79 -30.38 -11.16
CA PRO A 103 -3.94 -29.84 -10.48
C PRO A 103 -4.82 -30.96 -9.89
N LEU A 104 -5.49 -30.63 -8.80
CA LEU A 104 -6.58 -31.38 -8.21
C LEU A 104 -7.91 -30.72 -8.57
N ARG A 105 -8.95 -31.54 -8.65
CA ARG A 105 -10.30 -31.02 -8.86
C ARG A 105 -10.98 -30.85 -7.51
N VAL A 106 -11.59 -29.72 -7.29
CA VAL A 106 -12.41 -29.44 -6.11
C VAL A 106 -13.65 -30.35 -6.18
N ASP A 107 -13.78 -31.24 -5.25
CA ASP A 107 -14.88 -32.19 -5.12
C ASP A 107 -15.48 -32.20 -3.70
N ASP A 108 -16.29 -33.18 -3.38
CA ASP A 108 -16.95 -33.33 -2.08
C ASP A 108 -15.98 -33.61 -0.92
N SER A 109 -14.72 -33.95 -1.19
CA SER A 109 -13.69 -34.14 -0.16
C SER A 109 -13.24 -32.81 0.47
N PHE A 110 -13.44 -31.70 -0.24
CA PHE A 110 -13.16 -30.37 0.26
C PHE A 110 -14.30 -29.90 1.18
N SER A 111 -13.96 -29.53 2.41
CA SER A 111 -14.96 -29.00 3.33
C SER A 111 -15.61 -27.72 2.78
N GLU A 112 -16.88 -27.50 3.10
CA GLU A 112 -17.60 -26.26 2.73
C GLU A 112 -16.89 -25.02 3.23
N TYR A 113 -16.27 -25.11 4.42
CA TYR A 113 -15.52 -24.00 4.99
C TYR A 113 -14.24 -23.69 4.17
N LEU A 114 -13.53 -24.72 3.72
CA LEU A 114 -12.36 -24.60 2.85
C LEU A 114 -12.75 -23.95 1.51
N LYS A 115 -13.82 -24.43 0.89
CA LYS A 115 -14.36 -23.84 -0.35
C LYS A 115 -14.70 -22.37 -0.16
N HIS A 116 -15.32 -22.01 0.97
CA HIS A 116 -15.69 -20.64 1.29
C HIS A 116 -14.47 -19.74 1.49
N VAL A 117 -13.48 -20.16 2.31
CA VAL A 117 -12.27 -19.37 2.60
C VAL A 117 -11.43 -19.15 1.34
N GLY A 118 -11.26 -20.19 0.51
CA GLY A 118 -10.51 -20.13 -0.74
C GLY A 118 -11.31 -19.58 -1.91
N SER A 119 -12.60 -19.25 -1.71
CA SER A 119 -13.52 -18.86 -2.80
C SER A 119 -13.49 -19.90 -3.95
N LEU A 120 -13.40 -21.18 -3.60
CA LEU A 120 -13.30 -22.30 -4.54
C LEU A 120 -14.70 -22.75 -4.98
N SER A 121 -14.84 -23.00 -6.27
CA SER A 121 -16.08 -23.55 -6.84
C SER A 121 -15.97 -25.06 -7.03
N GLU A 122 -17.07 -25.78 -6.87
CA GLU A 122 -17.11 -27.20 -7.14
C GLU A 122 -16.76 -27.49 -8.60
N GLY A 123 -15.86 -28.45 -8.81
CA GLY A 123 -15.36 -28.79 -10.13
C GLY A 123 -14.23 -27.91 -10.65
N GLU A 124 -13.83 -26.88 -9.92
CA GLU A 124 -12.69 -26.01 -10.24
C GLU A 124 -11.36 -26.76 -10.07
N TRP A 125 -10.35 -26.39 -10.87
CA TRP A 125 -9.01 -26.96 -10.78
C TRP A 125 -8.14 -26.09 -9.87
N VAL A 126 -7.45 -26.73 -8.92
CA VAL A 126 -6.57 -26.09 -7.96
C VAL A 126 -5.23 -26.79 -7.88
N TYR A 127 -4.19 -26.05 -7.57
CA TYR A 127 -2.85 -26.58 -7.31
C TYR A 127 -2.54 -26.53 -5.83
N GLU A 128 -1.92 -27.59 -5.33
CA GLU A 128 -1.39 -27.64 -3.96
C GLU A 128 -0.04 -26.94 -3.89
N VAL A 129 0.07 -26.00 -2.98
CA VAL A 129 1.30 -25.30 -2.65
C VAL A 129 1.64 -25.63 -1.20
N VAL A 130 2.71 -26.37 -1.00
CA VAL A 130 3.18 -26.79 0.33
C VAL A 130 4.12 -25.72 0.89
N LEU A 131 3.90 -25.33 2.14
CA LEU A 131 4.69 -24.31 2.82
C LEU A 131 5.75 -24.95 3.73
N ASP A 132 6.84 -24.20 3.94
CA ASP A 132 7.89 -24.54 4.88
C ASP A 132 7.47 -24.13 6.31
N GLY A 133 6.69 -25.00 6.93
CA GLY A 133 6.20 -24.82 8.29
C GLY A 133 4.74 -25.21 8.46
N SER A 134 4.25 -25.07 9.68
CA SER A 134 2.86 -25.36 10.03
C SER A 134 2.34 -24.38 11.07
N GLU A 135 1.05 -24.05 10.96
CA GLU A 135 0.33 -23.22 11.92
C GLU A 135 -1.04 -23.82 12.20
N GLY A 136 -1.49 -23.65 13.43
CA GLY A 136 -2.79 -24.15 13.87
C GLY A 136 -2.82 -25.66 14.16
N GLU A 137 -3.98 -26.13 14.56
CA GLU A 137 -4.22 -27.56 14.80
C GLU A 137 -4.40 -28.31 13.49
N GLN A 138 -4.15 -29.62 13.53
CA GLN A 138 -4.35 -30.49 12.37
C GLN A 138 -5.78 -30.40 11.83
N GLY A 139 -5.92 -30.22 10.53
CA GLY A 139 -7.20 -30.04 9.86
C GLY A 139 -7.80 -28.63 9.97
N SER A 140 -7.11 -27.68 10.63
CA SER A 140 -7.56 -26.29 10.66
C SER A 140 -7.43 -25.65 9.28
N VAL A 141 -8.47 -24.90 8.90
CA VAL A 141 -8.50 -24.11 7.67
C VAL A 141 -8.24 -22.64 8.04
N LEU A 142 -7.22 -22.08 7.45
CA LEU A 142 -6.80 -20.69 7.68
C LEU A 142 -6.81 -19.92 6.35
N LYS A 143 -6.97 -18.61 6.45
CA LYS A 143 -6.75 -17.73 5.30
C LYS A 143 -5.24 -17.48 5.18
N ALA A 144 -4.70 -17.70 3.99
CA ALA A 144 -3.34 -17.38 3.63
C ALA A 144 -3.32 -16.31 2.54
N ASP A 145 -2.36 -15.41 2.63
CA ASP A 145 -2.16 -14.37 1.63
C ASP A 145 -0.77 -14.55 1.01
N ILE A 146 -0.71 -14.97 -0.26
CA ILE A 146 0.54 -15.10 -1.03
C ILE A 146 0.95 -13.74 -1.53
N ILE A 147 2.18 -13.32 -1.24
CA ILE A 147 2.73 -12.04 -1.69
C ILE A 147 3.29 -12.21 -3.10
N ILE A 148 2.49 -11.90 -4.13
CA ILE A 148 2.88 -12.08 -5.54
C ILE A 148 3.93 -11.05 -5.94
N GLU A 149 3.75 -9.79 -5.53
CA GLU A 149 4.62 -8.70 -5.95
C GLU A 149 4.77 -7.66 -4.84
N ARG A 150 6.01 -7.29 -4.55
CA ARG A 150 6.34 -6.17 -3.68
C ARG A 150 6.77 -4.99 -4.53
N ILE A 151 5.86 -4.06 -4.76
CA ILE A 151 6.16 -2.86 -5.53
C ILE A 151 6.46 -1.71 -4.57
N SER A 152 7.63 -1.08 -4.74
CA SER A 152 7.91 0.20 -4.09
C SER A 152 7.39 1.33 -4.97
N PRO A 153 6.67 2.33 -4.43
CA PRO A 153 6.15 3.46 -5.22
C PRO A 153 7.23 4.19 -6.05
N LYS A 154 8.48 4.13 -5.62
CA LYS A 154 9.64 4.69 -6.34
C LYS A 154 9.82 4.10 -7.75
N THR A 155 9.40 2.86 -8.02
CA THR A 155 9.53 2.24 -9.35
C THR A 155 8.64 2.91 -10.40
N PHE A 156 7.55 3.55 -10.00
CA PHE A 156 6.69 4.31 -10.91
C PHE A 156 7.24 5.69 -11.27
N VAL A 157 8.21 6.21 -10.49
CA VAL A 157 8.75 7.57 -10.66
C VAL A 157 10.05 7.56 -11.48
N VAL A 158 10.76 6.44 -11.53
CA VAL A 158 12.13 6.33 -12.10
C VAL A 158 12.14 5.66 -13.48
N ASN A 159 10.99 5.34 -14.06
CA ASN A 159 10.92 4.71 -15.39
C ASN A 159 10.59 5.72 -16.48
#